data_0c05dc5af7645dbd5b6a12a3a440d930
#
_entry.id   0c05dc5af7645dbd5b6a12a3a440d930
#
_cell.length_a   1.000
_cell.length_b   1.000
_cell.length_c   1.000
_cell.angle_alpha   90.00
_cell.angle_beta   90.00
_cell.angle_gamma   90.00
#
_symmetry.space_group_name_H-M   'P 1'
#
loop_
_entity.id
_entity.type
_entity.pdbx_description
1 polymer ?
#
loop_
_entity_poly.entity_id
_entity_poly.type
_entity_poly.pdbx_seq_one_letter_code
_entity_poly.pdbx_strand_id
1 'polypeptide(L)'
;MVALARALMAEPKILLIDEPSVGLAPIVVKLVIDAIAELKARLGLTVLMAEQNFHQAIRVADRGYVIVHGSIVFEGKSPAELGENDLVRRLYLGQ
;
A
#
# COMPACT_ATOMS: atom_id res chain seq x y z
N MET A 1 -1.73 -14.87 0.73
CA MET A 1 -1.60 -15.18 -0.72
C MET A 1 -2.80 -15.91 -1.30
N VAL A 2 -3.42 -16.83 -0.56
CA VAL A 2 -4.63 -17.53 -1.06
C VAL A 2 -5.79 -16.56 -1.31
N ALA A 3 -6.02 -15.60 -0.41
CA ALA A 3 -7.07 -14.60 -0.58
C ALA A 3 -6.83 -13.72 -1.80
N LEU A 4 -5.57 -13.35 -2.06
CA LEU A 4 -5.20 -12.57 -3.23
C LEU A 4 -5.44 -13.36 -4.52
N ALA A 5 -5.05 -14.63 -4.54
CA ALA A 5 -5.29 -15.50 -5.68
C ALA A 5 -6.78 -15.65 -5.99
N ARG A 6 -7.62 -15.79 -4.95
CA ARG A 6 -9.07 -15.85 -5.12
C ARG A 6 -9.65 -14.58 -5.74
N ALA A 7 -9.19 -13.43 -5.26
CA ALA A 7 -9.64 -12.16 -5.80
C ALA A 7 -9.28 -12.03 -7.29
N LEU A 8 -8.10 -12.49 -7.68
CA LEU A 8 -7.64 -12.44 -9.07
C LEU A 8 -8.40 -13.38 -9.99
N MET A 9 -8.96 -14.47 -9.47
CA MET A 9 -9.77 -15.39 -10.27
C MET A 9 -11.04 -14.74 -10.81
N ALA A 10 -11.51 -13.67 -10.19
CA ALA A 10 -12.67 -12.91 -10.66
C ALA A 10 -12.32 -11.94 -11.82
N GLU A 11 -11.07 -11.89 -12.24
CA GLU A 11 -10.57 -10.98 -13.29
C GLU A 11 -10.95 -9.52 -13.02
N PRO A 12 -10.58 -8.96 -11.84
CA PRO A 12 -11.01 -7.62 -11.47
C PRO A 12 -10.26 -6.56 -12.25
N LYS A 13 -10.86 -5.38 -12.37
CA LYS A 13 -10.18 -4.17 -12.83
C LYS A 13 -9.62 -3.37 -11.66
N ILE A 14 -10.26 -3.47 -10.51
CA ILE A 14 -9.86 -2.81 -9.26
C ILE A 14 -9.68 -3.88 -8.21
N LEU A 15 -8.56 -3.84 -7.51
CA LEU A 15 -8.24 -4.74 -6.41
C LEU A 15 -8.20 -3.93 -5.12
N LEU A 16 -9.00 -4.35 -4.14
CA LEU A 16 -9.03 -3.72 -2.81
C LEU A 16 -8.29 -4.63 -1.83
N ILE A 17 -7.26 -4.09 -1.17
CA ILE A 17 -6.45 -4.85 -0.24
C ILE A 17 -6.39 -4.11 1.10
N ASP A 18 -6.77 -4.80 2.17
CA ASP A 18 -6.73 -4.23 3.52
C ASP A 18 -5.61 -4.88 4.33
N GLU A 19 -4.64 -4.06 4.74
CA GLU A 19 -3.54 -4.43 5.63
C GLU A 19 -2.80 -5.71 5.18
N PRO A 20 -2.20 -5.75 3.98
CA PRO A 20 -1.58 -6.98 3.49
C PRO A 20 -0.39 -7.45 4.32
N SER A 21 0.23 -6.58 5.11
CA SER A 21 1.39 -6.92 5.92
C SER A 21 1.06 -7.39 7.34
N VAL A 22 -0.19 -7.29 7.78
CA VAL A 22 -0.58 -7.64 9.14
C VAL A 22 -0.26 -9.10 9.46
N GLY A 23 0.45 -9.31 10.56
CA GLY A 23 0.78 -10.63 11.06
C GLY A 23 1.89 -11.35 10.30
N LEU A 24 2.53 -10.69 9.34
CA LEU A 24 3.57 -11.31 8.52
C LEU A 24 4.98 -10.90 8.97
N ALA A 25 5.93 -11.83 8.83
CA ALA A 25 7.35 -11.52 9.04
C ALA A 25 7.84 -10.52 7.99
N PRO A 26 8.85 -9.68 8.32
CA PRO A 26 9.32 -8.64 7.40
C PRO A 26 9.70 -9.12 6.00
N ILE A 27 10.35 -10.28 5.90
CA ILE A 27 10.73 -10.82 4.59
C ILE A 27 9.51 -11.24 3.78
N VAL A 28 8.47 -11.76 4.43
CA VAL A 28 7.22 -12.14 3.77
C VAL A 28 6.46 -10.91 3.34
N VAL A 29 6.47 -9.84 4.14
CA VAL A 29 5.86 -8.56 3.78
C VAL A 29 6.45 -8.05 2.47
N LYS A 30 7.78 -8.07 2.35
CA LYS A 30 8.44 -7.64 1.12
C LYS A 30 7.99 -8.46 -0.08
N LEU A 31 7.90 -9.78 0.07
CA LEU A 31 7.47 -10.67 -1.01
C LEU A 31 6.02 -10.39 -1.44
N VAL A 32 5.13 -10.15 -0.49
CA VAL A 32 3.72 -9.84 -0.79
C VAL A 32 3.60 -8.49 -1.50
N ILE A 33 4.31 -7.48 -1.04
CA ILE A 33 4.28 -6.14 -1.66
C ILE A 33 4.87 -6.20 -3.08
N ASP A 34 5.98 -6.92 -3.26
CA ASP A 34 6.57 -7.11 -4.59
C ASP A 34 5.60 -7.83 -5.54
N ALA A 35 4.88 -8.84 -5.04
CA ALA A 35 3.87 -9.55 -5.82
C ALA A 35 2.72 -8.64 -6.24
N ILE A 36 2.24 -7.77 -5.35
CA ILE A 36 1.20 -6.79 -5.66
C ILE A 36 1.67 -5.83 -6.75
N ALA A 37 2.90 -5.32 -6.63
CA ALA A 37 3.48 -4.42 -7.63
C ALA A 37 3.57 -5.09 -9.00
N GLU A 38 4.01 -6.34 -9.04
CA GLU A 38 4.13 -7.10 -10.29
C GLU A 38 2.76 -7.34 -10.94
N LEU A 39 1.78 -7.76 -10.16
CA LEU A 39 0.43 -8.01 -10.65
C LEU A 39 -0.21 -6.73 -11.18
N LYS A 40 -0.04 -5.62 -10.46
CA LYS A 40 -0.52 -4.32 -10.89
C LYS A 40 0.03 -3.96 -12.27
N ALA A 41 1.34 -4.12 -12.46
CA ALA A 41 2.01 -3.79 -13.72
C ALA A 41 1.59 -4.72 -14.86
N ARG A 42 1.54 -6.03 -14.60
CA ARG A 42 1.26 -7.03 -15.64
C ARG A 42 -0.19 -7.07 -16.06
N LEU A 43 -1.12 -6.89 -15.14
CA LEU A 43 -2.55 -7.01 -15.41
C LEU A 43 -3.24 -5.66 -15.60
N GLY A 44 -2.52 -4.57 -15.47
CA GLY A 44 -3.12 -3.24 -15.59
C GLY A 44 -4.15 -2.93 -14.51
N LEU A 45 -3.96 -3.50 -13.31
CA LEU A 45 -4.91 -3.32 -12.21
C LEU A 45 -4.78 -1.94 -11.58
N THR A 46 -5.93 -1.41 -11.15
CA THR A 46 -5.96 -0.32 -10.18
C THR A 46 -6.05 -0.93 -8.80
N VAL A 47 -5.12 -0.57 -7.92
CA VAL A 47 -5.06 -1.12 -6.57
C VAL A 47 -5.36 -0.02 -5.56
N LEU A 48 -6.33 -0.28 -4.68
CA LEU A 48 -6.56 0.54 -3.49
C LEU A 48 -6.17 -0.28 -2.28
N MET A 49 -5.15 0.16 -1.56
CA MET A 49 -4.57 -0.59 -0.46
C MET A 49 -4.55 0.27 0.81
N ALA A 50 -5.05 -0.29 1.90
CA ALA A 50 -4.85 0.27 3.23
C ALA A 50 -3.66 -0.44 3.87
N GLU A 51 -2.62 0.30 4.25
CA GLU A 51 -1.41 -0.29 4.81
C GLU A 51 -0.80 0.63 5.85
N GLN A 52 -0.60 0.11 7.04
CA GLN A 52 0.02 0.84 8.13
C GLN A 52 1.55 0.90 8.01
N ASN A 53 2.15 -0.07 7.35
CA ASN A 53 3.59 -0.11 7.11
C ASN A 53 3.94 0.85 5.97
N PHE A 54 4.26 2.10 6.34
CA PHE A 54 4.52 3.17 5.39
C PHE A 54 5.66 2.85 4.42
N HIS A 55 6.76 2.30 4.93
CA HIS A 55 7.92 2.00 4.09
C HIS A 55 7.58 1.01 2.97
N GLN A 56 6.71 0.05 3.25
CA GLN A 56 6.29 -0.93 2.25
C GLN A 56 5.23 -0.35 1.31
N ALA A 57 4.27 0.39 1.85
CA ALA A 57 3.22 0.99 1.04
C ALA A 57 3.77 1.94 -0.02
N ILE A 58 4.73 2.78 0.35
CA ILE A 58 5.31 3.78 -0.56
C ILE A 58 6.07 3.15 -1.73
N ARG A 59 6.51 1.90 -1.59
CA ARG A 59 7.22 1.20 -2.67
C ARG A 59 6.32 0.90 -3.87
N VAL A 60 5.02 0.80 -3.68
CA VAL A 60 4.07 0.44 -4.74
C VAL A 60 3.05 1.54 -5.03
N ALA A 61 2.94 2.53 -4.16
CA ALA A 61 1.93 3.58 -4.31
C ALA A 61 2.31 4.59 -5.40
N ASP A 62 1.34 4.99 -6.19
CA ASP A 62 1.49 6.13 -7.10
C ASP A 62 1.08 7.41 -6.38
N ARG A 63 0.11 7.31 -5.48
CA ARG A 63 -0.33 8.40 -4.61
C ARG A 63 -0.95 7.80 -3.35
N GLY A 64 -1.17 8.63 -2.35
CA GLY A 64 -1.74 8.13 -1.12
C GLY A 64 -2.41 9.18 -0.26
N TYR A 65 -3.22 8.68 0.65
CA TYR A 65 -3.88 9.49 1.66
C TYR A 65 -3.43 9.00 3.03
N VAL A 66 -3.15 9.94 3.92
CA VAL A 66 -2.82 9.61 5.31
C VAL A 66 -4.07 9.84 6.16
N ILE A 67 -4.50 8.79 6.85
CA ILE A 67 -5.70 8.81 7.70
C ILE A 67 -5.27 8.71 9.16
N VAL A 68 -5.74 9.65 9.97
CA VAL A 68 -5.51 9.63 11.43
C VAL A 68 -6.85 9.85 12.11
N HIS A 69 -7.19 8.95 13.02
CA HIS A 69 -8.46 9.01 13.77
C HIS A 69 -9.68 9.17 12.87
N GLY A 70 -9.71 8.44 11.74
CA GLY A 70 -10.85 8.44 10.84
C GLY A 70 -10.92 9.62 9.87
N SER A 71 -9.93 10.51 9.89
CA SER A 71 -9.91 11.68 9.01
C SER A 71 -8.69 11.69 8.11
N ILE A 72 -8.86 12.13 6.87
CA ILE A 72 -7.75 12.33 5.95
C ILE A 72 -7.03 13.62 6.36
N VAL A 73 -5.76 13.50 6.75
CA VAL A 73 -4.94 14.63 7.19
C VAL A 73 -3.93 15.09 6.14
N PHE A 74 -3.69 14.28 5.13
CA PHE A 74 -2.75 14.62 4.06
C PHE A 74 -3.03 13.78 2.81
N GLU A 75 -2.87 14.40 1.64
CA GLU A 75 -2.90 13.71 0.35
C GLU A 75 -1.57 13.96 -0.35
N GLY A 76 -0.84 12.88 -0.64
CA GLY A 76 0.36 12.92 -1.45
C GLY A 76 0.07 12.46 -2.86
N LYS A 77 0.37 13.28 -3.85
CA LYS A 77 0.10 12.98 -5.27
C LYS A 77 1.21 12.17 -5.92
N SER A 78 2.28 11.93 -5.18
CA SER A 78 3.42 11.11 -5.62
C SER A 78 4.08 10.46 -4.42
N PRO A 79 4.87 9.40 -4.62
CA PRO A 79 5.66 8.81 -3.54
C PRO A 79 6.61 9.82 -2.89
N ALA A 80 7.17 10.73 -3.67
CA ALA A 80 8.06 11.77 -3.15
C ALA A 80 7.35 12.71 -2.19
N GLU A 81 6.16 13.17 -2.53
CA GLU A 81 5.36 14.02 -1.62
C GLU A 81 5.06 13.32 -0.30
N LEU A 82 4.71 12.03 -0.35
CA LEU A 82 4.44 11.25 0.84
C LEU A 82 5.68 11.11 1.73
N GLY A 83 6.82 10.80 1.13
CA GLY A 83 8.07 10.58 1.87
C GLY A 83 8.70 11.84 2.43
N GLU A 84 8.42 12.99 1.85
CA GLU A 84 8.99 14.28 2.26
C GLU A 84 8.12 15.06 3.24
N ASN A 85 6.85 14.66 3.42
CA ASN A 85 5.93 15.39 4.29
C ASN A 85 6.33 15.25 5.76
N ASP A 86 6.41 16.36 6.48
CA ASP A 86 6.80 16.38 7.90
C ASP A 86 5.82 15.63 8.79
N LEU A 87 4.54 15.71 8.52
CA LEU A 87 3.53 15.00 9.28
C LEU A 87 3.69 13.50 9.13
N VAL A 88 3.89 13.03 7.90
CA VAL A 88 4.12 11.62 7.60
C VAL A 88 5.38 11.13 8.30
N ARG A 89 6.46 11.90 8.24
CA ARG A 89 7.71 11.54 8.92
C ARG A 89 7.54 11.40 10.42
N ARG A 90 6.80 12.31 11.05
CA ARG A 90 6.56 12.25 12.49
C ARG A 90 5.69 11.06 12.89
N LEU A 91 4.67 10.76 12.10
CA LEU A 91 3.73 9.69 12.41
C LEU A 91 4.28 8.29 12.15
N TYR A 92 5.10 8.14 11.12
CA TYR A 92 5.51 6.81 10.65
C TYR A 92 7.01 6.57 10.69
N LEU A 93 7.82 7.61 10.63
CA LEU A 93 9.28 7.48 10.57
C LEU A 93 9.97 7.92 11.86
N GLY A 94 9.23 8.40 12.83
CA GLY A 94 9.77 8.79 14.14
C GLY A 94 10.67 10.04 14.11
N GLN A 95 10.50 10.89 13.13
CA GLN A 95 11.35 12.07 12.97
C GLN A 95 10.65 13.38 13.30
#